data_c308214bf903a566a5011bec51038cf5
#
_entry.id   c308214bf903a566a5011bec51038cf5
#
_cell.length_a   1.000
_cell.length_b   1.000
_cell.length_c   1.000
_cell.angle_alpha   90.00
_cell.angle_beta   90.00
_cell.angle_gamma   90.00
#
_symmetry.space_group_name_H-M   'P 1'
#
loop_
_entity.id
_entity.type
_entity.pdbx_description
1 polymer ?
#
loop_
_entity_poly.entity_id
_entity_poly.type
_entity_poly.pdbx_seq_one_letter_code
_entity_poly.pdbx_strand_id
1 'polypeptide(L)'
;MDQKIREQIALFRFGVIADLLARKNLSRGEREKLISEIGTKQWDIPHTGRSRIGRSTLLRWLKLYQFSGGNVEALQPHSRTDKGCCRSLDSETEQALLKLRKDMPTLSLPVFLTIARDRHTLPPGTVVSVQTLYRLFHRHGVPRIPRVLEDRRRFETELPNDLWQSDCLHGPKVSHEGKLRQSYLFAMIDDHSRLIPHAQFYLAENLESFRDCLIQALVKRGLPRRLYVDNSSVFRCHTLKYACARLGIVLLYTAPYTPEGKGKIERWFKTLRMQFLPLLPASLSLPQINEHLAKWINELYHLRTHSSTGQTPLQRYLTHIVLMRKAPSDLHDYFRTLVRRKVDKDRTISLDGKLYEAPLGLIGNTVTLLYHPQDPSRIEVFFEERSWGFLVPLSLTINSRVKRISGQYTELIPPSNPPQEPPRRGGQLFDRRENT
;
A
#
# COMPACT_ATOMS: atom_id res chain seq x y z
N MET A 1 -40.36 -18.75 4.11
CA MET A 1 -40.69 -18.86 5.55
C MET A 1 -41.28 -20.26 5.72
N ASP A 2 -40.78 -21.01 6.68
CA ASP A 2 -41.19 -22.38 6.97
C ASP A 2 -42.67 -22.44 7.41
N GLN A 3 -43.39 -23.49 7.07
CA GLN A 3 -44.81 -23.66 7.41
C GLN A 3 -45.05 -23.62 8.93
N LYS A 4 -44.17 -24.27 9.70
CA LYS A 4 -44.18 -24.22 11.17
C LYS A 4 -44.09 -22.82 11.75
N ILE A 5 -43.21 -21.97 11.14
CA ILE A 5 -43.06 -20.60 11.57
C ILE A 5 -44.30 -19.76 11.27
N ARG A 6 -44.96 -20.00 10.12
CA ARG A 6 -46.24 -19.32 9.77
C ARG A 6 -47.33 -19.66 10.75
N GLU A 7 -47.46 -20.93 11.12
CA GLU A 7 -48.43 -21.42 12.10
C GLU A 7 -48.17 -20.81 13.48
N GLN A 8 -46.95 -20.78 13.96
CA GLN A 8 -46.60 -20.11 15.21
C GLN A 8 -46.96 -18.63 15.24
N ILE A 9 -46.71 -17.92 14.14
CA ILE A 9 -47.09 -16.50 14.03
C ILE A 9 -48.62 -16.35 13.99
N ALA A 10 -49.33 -17.22 13.32
CA ALA A 10 -50.81 -17.17 13.26
C ALA A 10 -51.43 -17.43 14.64
N LEU A 11 -50.93 -18.44 15.38
CA LEU A 11 -51.38 -18.74 16.74
C LEU A 11 -51.08 -17.59 17.70
N PHE A 12 -49.89 -16.99 17.61
CA PHE A 12 -49.55 -15.80 18.40
C PHE A 12 -50.54 -14.65 18.12
N ARG A 13 -50.77 -14.34 16.83
CA ARG A 13 -51.71 -13.25 16.43
C ARG A 13 -53.14 -13.54 16.91
N PHE A 14 -53.55 -14.79 16.85
CA PHE A 14 -54.87 -15.21 17.38
C PHE A 14 -54.91 -15.00 18.90
N GLY A 15 -53.90 -15.44 19.66
CA GLY A 15 -53.81 -15.23 21.11
C GLY A 15 -53.90 -13.75 21.52
N VAL A 16 -53.28 -12.87 20.77
CA VAL A 16 -53.33 -11.42 21.01
C VAL A 16 -54.75 -10.82 20.80
N ILE A 17 -55.51 -11.31 19.80
CA ILE A 17 -56.87 -10.82 19.52
C ILE A 17 -57.96 -11.61 20.23
N ALA A 18 -57.63 -12.71 20.91
CA ALA A 18 -58.59 -13.59 21.55
C ALA A 18 -59.51 -12.90 22.57
N ASP A 19 -58.93 -12.02 23.40
CA ASP A 19 -59.70 -11.25 24.39
C ASP A 19 -60.73 -10.31 23.75
N LEU A 20 -60.43 -9.78 22.55
CA LEU A 20 -61.37 -8.95 21.78
C LEU A 20 -62.48 -9.77 21.11
N LEU A 21 -62.24 -11.05 20.83
CA LEU A 21 -63.17 -11.98 20.21
C LEU A 21 -64.14 -12.65 21.25
N ALA A 22 -63.58 -12.94 22.44
CA ALA A 22 -64.29 -13.59 23.51
C ALA A 22 -65.45 -12.74 24.10
N ARG A 23 -65.27 -11.42 24.11
CA ARG A 23 -66.26 -10.48 24.66
C ARG A 23 -67.32 -10.08 23.59
N LYS A 24 -68.45 -10.73 23.57
CA LYS A 24 -69.58 -10.36 22.71
C LYS A 24 -70.30 -9.12 23.28
N ASN A 25 -70.59 -8.13 22.46
CA ASN A 25 -71.37 -6.90 22.80
C ASN A 25 -70.60 -5.81 23.55
N LEU A 26 -69.29 -5.58 23.22
CA LEU A 26 -68.59 -4.42 23.70
C LEU A 26 -69.08 -3.11 23.09
N SER A 27 -69.32 -2.11 23.90
CA SER A 27 -69.58 -0.75 23.44
C SER A 27 -68.38 -0.20 22.70
N ARG A 28 -68.55 0.82 21.86
CA ARG A 28 -67.42 1.41 21.09
C ARG A 28 -66.32 1.92 21.99
N GLY A 29 -66.64 2.48 23.14
CA GLY A 29 -65.63 2.99 24.11
C GLY A 29 -64.86 1.86 24.80
N GLU A 30 -65.53 0.79 25.22
CA GLU A 30 -64.88 -0.37 25.84
C GLU A 30 -63.95 -1.10 24.87
N ARG A 31 -64.36 -1.20 23.60
CA ARG A 31 -63.52 -1.79 22.55
C ARG A 31 -62.24 -0.98 22.32
N GLU A 32 -62.34 0.34 22.26
CA GLU A 32 -61.14 1.22 22.11
C GLU A 32 -60.22 1.14 23.32
N LYS A 33 -60.77 1.05 24.52
CA LYS A 33 -59.99 0.91 25.75
C LYS A 33 -59.21 -0.43 25.76
N LEU A 34 -59.83 -1.53 25.40
CA LEU A 34 -59.19 -2.83 25.27
C LEU A 34 -58.09 -2.84 24.20
N ILE A 35 -58.31 -2.22 23.04
CA ILE A 35 -57.30 -2.10 21.98
C ILE A 35 -56.11 -1.31 22.45
N SER A 36 -56.34 -0.23 23.24
CA SER A 36 -55.27 0.56 23.81
C SER A 36 -54.45 -0.24 24.84
N GLU A 37 -55.13 -0.99 25.72
CA GLU A 37 -54.49 -1.87 26.72
C GLU A 37 -53.61 -2.95 26.07
N ILE A 38 -54.09 -3.61 25.01
CA ILE A 38 -53.32 -4.60 24.26
C ILE A 38 -52.11 -3.95 23.57
N GLY A 39 -52.28 -2.73 23.04
CA GLY A 39 -51.21 -1.98 22.36
C GLY A 39 -50.08 -1.50 23.29
N THR A 40 -50.38 -1.24 24.57
CA THR A 40 -49.39 -0.85 25.57
C THR A 40 -48.67 -2.02 26.21
N LYS A 41 -49.25 -3.22 26.16
CA LYS A 41 -48.68 -4.45 26.70
C LYS A 41 -47.38 -4.84 25.92
N GLN A 42 -46.38 -5.33 26.63
CA GLN A 42 -45.21 -5.95 26.02
C GLN A 42 -45.51 -7.40 25.63
N TRP A 43 -45.17 -7.74 24.41
CA TRP A 43 -45.38 -9.06 23.84
C TRP A 43 -44.06 -9.66 23.38
N ASP A 44 -43.87 -10.94 23.59
CA ASP A 44 -42.83 -11.71 22.92
C ASP A 44 -43.32 -12.13 21.53
N ILE A 45 -43.03 -11.31 20.52
CA ILE A 45 -43.53 -11.50 19.15
C ILE A 45 -42.61 -12.47 18.40
N PRO A 46 -43.04 -13.67 18.03
CA PRO A 46 -42.21 -14.68 17.41
C PRO A 46 -41.47 -14.15 16.17
N HIS A 47 -40.16 -14.44 16.10
CA HIS A 47 -39.28 -14.11 14.96
C HIS A 47 -39.16 -12.62 14.64
N THR A 48 -39.38 -11.74 15.63
CA THR A 48 -39.15 -10.29 15.48
C THR A 48 -38.50 -9.70 16.75
N GLY A 49 -37.72 -8.62 16.61
CA GLY A 49 -37.22 -7.87 17.77
C GLY A 49 -38.20 -6.81 18.30
N ARG A 50 -39.45 -6.83 17.87
CA ARG A 50 -40.49 -5.87 18.31
C ARG A 50 -41.25 -6.44 19.51
N SER A 51 -41.54 -5.59 20.49
CA SER A 51 -42.24 -5.95 21.70
C SER A 51 -43.63 -5.30 21.82
N ARG A 52 -44.02 -4.41 20.88
CA ARG A 52 -45.32 -3.72 20.91
C ARG A 52 -46.08 -3.89 19.61
N ILE A 53 -47.39 -3.89 19.71
CA ILE A 53 -48.33 -4.10 18.58
C ILE A 53 -49.18 -2.84 18.42
N GLY A 54 -49.07 -2.19 17.27
CA GLY A 54 -49.82 -0.97 17.00
C GLY A 54 -51.32 -1.23 16.77
N ARG A 55 -52.17 -0.26 17.10
CA ARG A 55 -53.63 -0.26 16.94
C ARG A 55 -54.08 -0.72 15.53
N SER A 56 -53.47 -0.18 14.49
CA SER A 56 -53.79 -0.53 13.10
C SER A 56 -53.51 -2.01 12.78
N THR A 57 -52.49 -2.59 13.40
CA THR A 57 -52.16 -4.01 13.24
C THR A 57 -53.20 -4.91 13.92
N LEU A 58 -53.64 -4.56 15.12
CA LEU A 58 -54.68 -5.28 15.85
C LEU A 58 -56.01 -5.27 15.08
N LEU A 59 -56.45 -4.10 14.60
CA LEU A 59 -57.65 -3.97 13.79
C LEU A 59 -57.57 -4.76 12.48
N ARG A 60 -56.42 -4.80 11.84
CA ARG A 60 -56.20 -5.60 10.63
C ARG A 60 -56.32 -7.09 10.92
N TRP A 61 -55.73 -7.60 12.01
CA TRP A 61 -55.84 -9.01 12.37
C TRP A 61 -57.28 -9.41 12.72
N LEU A 62 -57.99 -8.57 13.48
CA LEU A 62 -59.42 -8.78 13.76
C LEU A 62 -60.25 -8.86 12.49
N LYS A 63 -60.01 -7.92 11.57
CA LYS A 63 -60.72 -7.91 10.28
C LYS A 63 -60.43 -9.16 9.45
N LEU A 64 -59.17 -9.57 9.35
CA LEU A 64 -58.76 -10.78 8.61
C LEU A 64 -59.43 -12.03 9.21
N TYR A 65 -59.42 -12.17 10.54
CA TYR A 65 -60.06 -13.31 11.22
C TYR A 65 -61.58 -13.34 11.02
N GLN A 66 -62.26 -12.21 11.15
CA GLN A 66 -63.67 -12.10 10.95
C GLN A 66 -64.13 -12.38 9.51
N PHE A 67 -63.43 -11.83 8.51
CA PHE A 67 -63.71 -12.06 7.11
C PHE A 67 -63.46 -13.51 6.65
N SER A 68 -62.57 -14.22 7.33
CA SER A 68 -62.31 -15.64 7.04
C SER A 68 -63.26 -16.61 7.71
N GLY A 69 -64.34 -16.12 8.35
CA GLY A 69 -65.29 -16.97 9.08
C GLY A 69 -64.71 -17.59 10.36
N GLY A 70 -63.64 -16.98 10.95
CA GLY A 70 -63.01 -17.50 12.16
C GLY A 70 -61.85 -18.47 11.92
N ASN A 71 -61.29 -18.48 10.71
CA ASN A 71 -60.14 -19.33 10.42
C ASN A 71 -58.82 -18.68 10.87
N VAL A 72 -58.06 -19.38 11.74
CA VAL A 72 -56.76 -18.94 12.24
C VAL A 72 -55.70 -18.88 11.15
N GLU A 73 -55.81 -19.70 10.10
CA GLU A 73 -54.87 -19.69 8.98
C GLU A 73 -54.85 -18.36 8.23
N ALA A 74 -55.97 -17.60 8.23
CA ALA A 74 -55.99 -16.25 7.65
C ALA A 74 -55.07 -15.25 8.35
N LEU A 75 -54.65 -15.58 9.55
CA LEU A 75 -53.66 -14.78 10.30
C LEU A 75 -52.20 -15.13 9.96
N GLN A 76 -51.97 -16.11 9.08
CA GLN A 76 -50.58 -16.39 8.63
C GLN A 76 -49.98 -15.20 7.87
N PRO A 77 -48.66 -14.99 8.01
CA PRO A 77 -48.00 -13.99 7.20
C PRO A 77 -47.98 -14.40 5.72
N HIS A 78 -48.53 -13.54 4.85
CA HIS A 78 -48.46 -13.76 3.41
C HIS A 78 -47.01 -13.56 2.93
N SER A 79 -46.53 -14.49 2.14
CA SER A 79 -45.29 -14.28 1.38
C SER A 79 -45.55 -13.25 0.28
N ARG A 80 -44.61 -12.33 0.09
CA ARG A 80 -44.68 -11.41 -1.05
C ARG A 80 -44.69 -12.23 -2.34
N THR A 81 -45.65 -12.03 -3.21
CA THR A 81 -45.75 -12.66 -4.54
C THR A 81 -44.69 -12.17 -5.50
N ASP A 82 -44.14 -10.96 -5.24
CA ASP A 82 -43.09 -10.33 -6.02
C ASP A 82 -41.67 -10.68 -5.53
N LYS A 83 -41.56 -11.62 -4.58
CA LYS A 83 -40.25 -12.04 -4.07
C LYS A 83 -39.48 -12.78 -5.15
N GLY A 84 -38.40 -12.16 -5.64
CA GLY A 84 -37.56 -12.73 -6.69
C GLY A 84 -37.84 -12.19 -8.09
N CYS A 85 -38.86 -11.34 -8.30
CA CYS A 85 -39.10 -10.67 -9.57
C CYS A 85 -38.56 -9.27 -9.58
N CYS A 86 -38.03 -8.84 -10.72
CA CYS A 86 -37.59 -7.47 -10.92
C CYS A 86 -38.77 -6.68 -11.53
N ARG A 87 -39.32 -5.70 -10.79
CA ARG A 87 -40.50 -4.95 -11.27
C ARG A 87 -40.22 -4.09 -12.51
N SER A 88 -38.97 -3.75 -12.74
CA SER A 88 -38.51 -2.88 -13.85
C SER A 88 -38.05 -3.64 -15.09
N LEU A 89 -38.01 -4.96 -15.04
CA LEU A 89 -37.54 -5.81 -16.13
C LEU A 89 -38.54 -6.97 -16.35
N ASP A 90 -38.88 -7.21 -17.59
CA ASP A 90 -39.61 -8.42 -18.01
C ASP A 90 -38.63 -9.60 -18.12
N SER A 91 -39.18 -10.80 -18.21
CA SER A 91 -38.39 -12.04 -18.23
C SER A 91 -37.46 -12.14 -19.45
N GLU A 92 -37.89 -11.61 -20.58
CA GLU A 92 -37.10 -11.64 -21.82
C GLU A 92 -35.89 -10.71 -21.72
N THR A 93 -36.09 -9.49 -21.23
CA THR A 93 -34.99 -8.53 -20.97
C THR A 93 -34.04 -9.06 -19.90
N GLU A 94 -34.52 -9.71 -18.83
CA GLU A 94 -33.64 -10.35 -17.83
C GLU A 94 -32.73 -11.39 -18.47
N GLN A 95 -33.25 -12.27 -19.31
CA GLN A 95 -32.47 -13.29 -20.00
C GLN A 95 -31.47 -12.69 -20.97
N ALA A 96 -31.87 -11.67 -21.74
CA ALA A 96 -30.95 -10.96 -22.64
C ALA A 96 -29.80 -10.29 -21.91
N LEU A 97 -30.08 -9.65 -20.76
CA LEU A 97 -29.02 -9.07 -19.90
C LEU A 97 -28.10 -10.13 -19.29
N LEU A 98 -28.64 -11.29 -18.90
CA LEU A 98 -27.84 -12.40 -18.40
C LEU A 98 -26.91 -12.98 -19.48
N LYS A 99 -27.42 -13.12 -20.72
CA LYS A 99 -26.61 -13.55 -21.88
C LYS A 99 -25.52 -12.53 -22.16
N LEU A 100 -25.86 -11.24 -22.28
CA LEU A 100 -24.89 -10.17 -22.52
C LEU A 100 -23.81 -10.12 -21.42
N ARG A 101 -24.18 -10.39 -20.16
CA ARG A 101 -23.23 -10.43 -19.05
C ARG A 101 -22.26 -11.60 -19.14
N LYS A 102 -22.70 -12.78 -19.62
CA LYS A 102 -21.83 -13.92 -19.89
C LYS A 102 -20.84 -13.64 -21.02
N ASP A 103 -21.26 -12.90 -22.04
CA ASP A 103 -20.38 -12.51 -23.15
C ASP A 103 -19.33 -11.47 -22.74
N MET A 104 -19.66 -10.63 -21.74
CA MET A 104 -18.82 -9.54 -21.28
C MET A 104 -18.62 -9.56 -19.75
N PRO A 105 -17.97 -10.60 -19.21
CA PRO A 105 -17.94 -10.84 -17.76
C PRO A 105 -17.10 -9.84 -16.98
N THR A 106 -16.10 -9.20 -17.62
CA THR A 106 -15.12 -8.31 -16.96
C THR A 106 -15.56 -6.84 -16.85
N LEU A 107 -16.63 -6.46 -17.55
CA LEU A 107 -17.09 -5.08 -17.55
C LEU A 107 -17.62 -4.63 -16.18
N SER A 108 -17.32 -3.39 -15.81
CA SER A 108 -17.96 -2.75 -14.66
C SER A 108 -19.46 -2.53 -14.94
N LEU A 109 -20.31 -2.63 -13.91
CA LEU A 109 -21.76 -2.53 -14.10
C LEU A 109 -22.23 -1.18 -14.69
N PRO A 110 -21.64 -0.03 -14.38
CA PRO A 110 -21.98 1.23 -15.07
C PRO A 110 -21.71 1.17 -16.57
N VAL A 111 -20.53 0.69 -16.99
CA VAL A 111 -20.19 0.54 -18.42
C VAL A 111 -21.08 -0.50 -19.09
N PHE A 112 -21.34 -1.62 -18.41
CA PHE A 112 -22.26 -2.64 -18.89
C PHE A 112 -23.66 -2.06 -19.15
N LEU A 113 -24.18 -1.21 -18.28
CA LEU A 113 -25.48 -0.56 -18.44
C LEU A 113 -25.52 0.36 -19.68
N THR A 114 -24.43 1.08 -19.94
CA THR A 114 -24.29 1.91 -21.16
C THR A 114 -24.35 1.01 -22.41
N ILE A 115 -23.54 -0.04 -22.45
CA ILE A 115 -23.52 -0.99 -23.59
C ILE A 115 -24.87 -1.69 -23.78
N ALA A 116 -25.55 -2.07 -22.69
CA ALA A 116 -26.87 -2.69 -22.79
C ALA A 116 -27.93 -1.76 -23.39
N ARG A 117 -27.81 -0.46 -23.17
CA ARG A 117 -28.64 0.57 -23.82
C ARG A 117 -28.27 0.74 -25.29
N ASP A 118 -26.98 0.89 -25.61
CA ASP A 118 -26.48 1.09 -26.96
C ASP A 118 -26.80 -0.10 -27.87
N ARG A 119 -26.83 -1.32 -27.32
CA ARG A 119 -27.21 -2.54 -28.04
C ARG A 119 -28.71 -2.82 -28.05
N HIS A 120 -29.52 -1.90 -27.56
CA HIS A 120 -30.98 -2.06 -27.46
C HIS A 120 -31.42 -3.33 -26.69
N THR A 121 -30.53 -3.87 -25.84
CA THR A 121 -30.87 -4.99 -24.95
C THR A 121 -31.84 -4.54 -23.85
N LEU A 122 -31.86 -3.26 -23.53
CA LEU A 122 -32.86 -2.60 -22.69
C LEU A 122 -33.86 -1.88 -23.58
N PRO A 123 -35.18 -2.13 -23.44
CA PRO A 123 -36.20 -1.41 -24.17
C PRO A 123 -36.10 0.11 -23.97
N PRO A 124 -36.41 0.94 -24.99
CA PRO A 124 -36.46 2.40 -24.86
C PRO A 124 -37.36 2.82 -23.70
N GLY A 125 -36.88 3.76 -22.88
CA GLY A 125 -37.61 4.26 -21.70
C GLY A 125 -37.50 3.41 -20.44
N THR A 126 -36.84 2.25 -20.50
CA THR A 126 -36.66 1.41 -19.30
C THR A 126 -35.57 1.99 -18.40
N VAL A 127 -35.94 2.42 -17.20
CA VAL A 127 -35.00 2.96 -16.20
C VAL A 127 -34.52 1.83 -15.28
N VAL A 128 -33.29 1.42 -15.46
CA VAL A 128 -32.61 0.40 -14.64
C VAL A 128 -31.43 1.01 -13.90
N SER A 129 -31.40 0.83 -12.59
CA SER A 129 -30.25 1.26 -11.79
C SER A 129 -29.16 0.19 -11.79
N VAL A 130 -27.90 0.61 -11.56
CA VAL A 130 -26.76 -0.31 -11.35
C VAL A 130 -27.07 -1.29 -10.21
N GLN A 131 -27.77 -0.85 -9.18
CA GLN A 131 -28.16 -1.68 -8.04
C GLN A 131 -29.17 -2.76 -8.44
N THR A 132 -30.07 -2.48 -9.37
CA THR A 132 -31.01 -3.46 -9.93
C THR A 132 -30.27 -4.56 -10.69
N LEU A 133 -29.29 -4.18 -11.54
CA LEU A 133 -28.42 -5.14 -12.24
C LEU A 133 -27.61 -6.00 -11.27
N TYR A 134 -27.07 -5.37 -10.23
CA TYR A 134 -26.34 -6.10 -9.20
C TYR A 134 -27.20 -7.19 -8.54
N ARG A 135 -28.45 -6.84 -8.15
CA ARG A 135 -29.40 -7.79 -7.55
C ARG A 135 -29.81 -8.88 -8.53
N LEU A 136 -30.03 -8.53 -9.81
CA LEU A 136 -30.35 -9.50 -10.87
C LEU A 136 -29.22 -10.53 -11.02
N PHE A 137 -28.00 -10.08 -11.22
CA PHE A 137 -26.84 -10.97 -11.43
C PHE A 137 -26.54 -11.80 -10.18
N HIS A 138 -26.65 -11.23 -8.99
CA HIS A 138 -26.49 -11.97 -7.73
C HIS A 138 -27.53 -13.08 -7.58
N ARG A 139 -28.80 -12.82 -7.94
CA ARG A 139 -29.89 -13.80 -7.90
C ARG A 139 -29.61 -15.01 -8.81
N HIS A 140 -29.06 -14.75 -9.97
CA HIS A 140 -28.73 -15.80 -10.95
C HIS A 140 -27.33 -16.39 -10.78
N GLY A 141 -26.64 -16.10 -9.68
CA GLY A 141 -25.31 -16.64 -9.38
C GLY A 141 -24.21 -16.14 -10.33
N VAL A 142 -24.47 -15.06 -11.09
CA VAL A 142 -23.45 -14.49 -11.99
C VAL A 142 -22.48 -13.65 -11.17
N PRO A 143 -21.18 -13.98 -11.14
CA PRO A 143 -20.20 -13.25 -10.36
C PRO A 143 -20.03 -11.82 -10.87
N ARG A 144 -19.77 -10.91 -9.96
CA ARG A 144 -19.56 -9.48 -10.29
C ARG A 144 -18.38 -9.28 -11.25
N ILE A 145 -17.32 -10.02 -11.04
CA ILE A 145 -16.15 -10.16 -11.90
C ILE A 145 -15.75 -11.64 -11.80
N PRO A 146 -15.48 -12.33 -12.91
CA PRO A 146 -14.96 -13.69 -12.85
C PRO A 146 -13.68 -13.66 -12.02
N ARG A 147 -13.62 -14.48 -10.98
CA ARG A 147 -12.35 -14.72 -10.31
C ARG A 147 -11.50 -15.55 -11.26
N VAL A 148 -10.52 -14.93 -11.86
CA VAL A 148 -9.39 -15.67 -12.44
C VAL A 148 -8.73 -16.32 -11.23
N LEU A 149 -8.81 -17.63 -11.14
CA LEU A 149 -8.06 -18.41 -10.16
C LEU A 149 -6.60 -18.40 -10.62
N GLU A 150 -5.86 -17.39 -10.19
CA GLU A 150 -4.41 -17.38 -10.31
C GLU A 150 -3.84 -18.29 -9.22
N ASP A 151 -2.87 -19.14 -9.56
CA ASP A 151 -2.17 -19.96 -8.56
C ASP A 151 -1.26 -19.08 -7.71
N ARG A 152 -1.87 -18.48 -6.68
CA ARG A 152 -1.20 -17.56 -5.75
C ARG A 152 -0.65 -18.34 -4.58
N ARG A 153 0.65 -18.64 -4.62
CA ARG A 153 1.31 -19.33 -3.51
C ARG A 153 1.89 -18.32 -2.53
N ARG A 154 1.52 -18.49 -1.27
CA ARG A 154 2.16 -17.76 -0.18
C ARG A 154 3.61 -18.23 -0.08
N PHE A 155 4.56 -17.30 -0.13
CA PHE A 155 5.98 -17.60 0.08
C PHE A 155 6.52 -16.85 1.31
N GLU A 156 7.57 -17.38 1.88
CA GLU A 156 8.34 -16.77 2.96
C GLU A 156 9.77 -17.27 2.84
N THR A 157 10.75 -16.39 3.04
CA THR A 157 12.15 -16.78 3.07
C THR A 157 12.49 -17.51 4.37
N GLU A 158 13.44 -18.44 4.30
CA GLU A 158 13.80 -19.28 5.45
C GLU A 158 14.60 -18.51 6.50
N LEU A 159 15.43 -17.56 6.09
CA LEU A 159 16.34 -16.84 6.97
C LEU A 159 16.11 -15.32 6.90
N PRO A 160 16.39 -14.61 8.01
CA PRO A 160 16.45 -13.15 7.99
C PRO A 160 17.55 -12.67 7.04
N ASN A 161 17.32 -11.50 6.42
CA ASN A 161 18.19 -10.91 5.41
C ASN A 161 18.32 -11.72 4.10
N ASP A 162 17.54 -12.77 3.89
CA ASP A 162 17.47 -13.41 2.58
C ASP A 162 16.77 -12.54 1.54
N LEU A 163 15.73 -11.82 1.95
CA LEU A 163 14.98 -10.92 1.09
C LEU A 163 14.46 -9.73 1.88
N TRP A 164 14.81 -8.53 1.46
CA TRP A 164 14.13 -7.32 1.89
C TRP A 164 13.20 -6.83 0.80
N GLN A 165 12.00 -6.41 1.17
CA GLN A 165 11.08 -5.69 0.29
C GLN A 165 11.16 -4.21 0.63
N SER A 166 11.24 -3.35 -0.38
CA SER A 166 11.23 -1.91 -0.20
C SER A 166 10.17 -1.23 -1.04
N ASP A 167 9.60 -0.16 -0.49
CA ASP A 167 8.58 0.63 -1.16
C ASP A 167 8.52 2.05 -0.60
N CYS A 168 7.82 2.95 -1.31
CA CYS A 168 7.59 4.31 -0.91
C CYS A 168 6.11 4.56 -0.62
N LEU A 169 5.82 5.24 0.50
CA LEU A 169 4.48 5.65 0.89
C LEU A 169 4.39 7.16 0.94
N HIS A 170 3.37 7.75 0.33
CA HIS A 170 3.02 9.15 0.53
C HIS A 170 2.54 9.36 1.96
N GLY A 171 3.33 10.10 2.75
CA GLY A 171 3.09 10.39 4.15
C GLY A 171 2.19 11.61 4.38
N PRO A 172 2.07 12.08 5.61
CA PRO A 172 1.37 13.33 5.92
C PRO A 172 2.19 14.54 5.48
N LYS A 173 1.53 15.70 5.40
CA LYS A 173 2.21 16.98 5.23
C LYS A 173 2.94 17.36 6.53
N VAL A 174 4.18 17.80 6.41
CA VAL A 174 5.04 18.22 7.53
C VAL A 174 5.41 19.69 7.39
N SER A 175 5.67 20.35 8.51
CA SER A 175 6.16 21.73 8.54
C SER A 175 7.65 21.75 8.16
N HIS A 176 8.00 22.56 7.16
CA HIS A 176 9.37 22.79 6.71
C HIS A 176 9.50 24.24 6.25
N GLU A 177 10.41 24.99 6.87
CA GLU A 177 10.62 26.43 6.59
C GLU A 177 9.32 27.26 6.60
N GLY A 178 8.45 27.00 7.56
CA GLY A 178 7.17 27.72 7.71
C GLY A 178 6.07 27.32 6.72
N LYS A 179 6.31 26.33 5.84
CA LYS A 179 5.34 25.82 4.87
C LYS A 179 5.04 24.35 5.10
N LEU A 180 3.82 23.94 4.75
CA LEU A 180 3.45 22.52 4.75
C LEU A 180 3.93 21.86 3.45
N ARG A 181 4.82 20.88 3.55
CA ARG A 181 5.31 20.07 2.43
C ARG A 181 4.89 18.62 2.56
N GLN A 182 4.64 17.99 1.41
CA GLN A 182 4.36 16.56 1.34
C GLN A 182 5.59 15.78 1.79
N SER A 183 5.38 14.77 2.64
CA SER A 183 6.45 13.83 3.02
C SER A 183 6.28 12.49 2.31
N TYR A 184 7.39 11.77 2.16
CA TYR A 184 7.50 10.48 1.50
C TYR A 184 8.24 9.52 2.42
N LEU A 185 7.62 8.40 2.74
CA LEU A 185 8.22 7.39 3.62
C LEU A 185 8.84 6.28 2.79
N PHE A 186 10.15 6.18 2.79
CA PHE A 186 10.84 4.97 2.35
C PHE A 186 10.96 3.99 3.51
N ALA A 187 10.71 2.73 3.25
CA ALA A 187 10.82 1.67 4.23
C ALA A 187 11.28 0.35 3.61
N MET A 188 11.93 -0.45 4.43
CA MET A 188 12.30 -1.83 4.10
C MET A 188 11.71 -2.77 5.12
N ILE A 189 11.25 -3.95 4.68
CA ILE A 189 10.80 -5.02 5.56
C ILE A 189 11.55 -6.30 5.23
N ASP A 190 12.03 -6.96 6.26
CA ASP A 190 12.59 -8.30 6.13
C ASP A 190 11.49 -9.33 5.92
N ASP A 191 11.61 -10.10 4.85
CA ASP A 191 10.58 -11.06 4.41
C ASP A 191 10.35 -12.17 5.42
N HIS A 192 11.40 -12.66 6.07
CA HIS A 192 11.34 -13.71 7.08
C HIS A 192 10.72 -13.22 8.39
N SER A 193 11.34 -12.25 9.01
CA SER A 193 11.02 -11.82 10.38
C SER A 193 9.89 -10.79 10.47
N ARG A 194 9.59 -10.07 9.38
CA ARG A 194 8.75 -8.87 9.36
C ARG A 194 9.37 -7.66 10.06
N LEU A 195 10.64 -7.76 10.48
CA LEU A 195 11.36 -6.64 11.04
C LEU A 195 11.53 -5.52 9.99
N ILE A 196 11.48 -4.29 10.44
CA ILE A 196 11.77 -3.11 9.62
C ILE A 196 13.25 -2.73 9.81
N PRO A 197 14.14 -3.05 8.87
CA PRO A 197 15.54 -2.68 8.96
C PRO A 197 15.74 -1.19 9.13
N HIS A 198 15.04 -0.39 8.34
CA HIS A 198 14.91 1.05 8.50
C HIS A 198 13.67 1.57 7.77
N ALA A 199 13.13 2.67 8.28
CA ALA A 199 12.08 3.47 7.66
C ALA A 199 12.28 4.92 8.07
N GLN A 200 12.11 5.85 7.10
CA GLN A 200 12.31 7.27 7.34
C GLN A 200 11.50 8.12 6.36
N PHE A 201 10.92 9.22 6.87
CA PHE A 201 10.25 10.23 6.05
C PHE A 201 11.27 11.20 5.45
N TYR A 202 11.02 11.61 4.21
CA TYR A 202 11.81 12.57 3.43
C TYR A 202 10.89 13.60 2.79
N LEU A 203 11.44 14.70 2.28
CA LEU A 203 10.69 15.74 1.57
C LEU A 203 10.59 15.49 0.05
N ALA A 204 11.27 14.48 -0.45
CA ALA A 204 11.28 14.14 -1.87
C ALA A 204 11.27 12.62 -2.08
N GLU A 205 10.51 12.19 -3.11
CA GLU A 205 10.53 10.82 -3.61
C GLU A 205 11.58 10.73 -4.73
N ASN A 206 12.84 10.56 -4.33
CA ASN A 206 13.95 10.48 -5.27
C ASN A 206 14.98 9.42 -4.84
N LEU A 207 15.95 9.18 -5.73
CA LEU A 207 17.03 8.22 -5.49
C LEU A 207 17.85 8.57 -4.25
N GLU A 208 18.08 9.84 -3.98
CA GLU A 208 18.91 10.28 -2.86
C GLU A 208 18.27 9.92 -1.51
N SER A 209 16.98 10.19 -1.37
CA SER A 209 16.18 9.80 -0.19
C SER A 209 16.16 8.28 0.01
N PHE A 210 15.96 7.52 -1.07
CA PHE A 210 16.00 6.07 -1.01
C PHE A 210 17.38 5.54 -0.64
N ARG A 211 18.44 6.09 -1.25
CA ARG A 211 19.84 5.72 -0.98
C ARG A 211 20.21 5.92 0.48
N ASP A 212 19.85 7.08 1.05
CA ASP A 212 20.07 7.36 2.48
C ASP A 212 19.35 6.34 3.37
N CYS A 213 18.07 6.08 3.09
CA CYS A 213 17.28 5.07 3.82
C CYS A 213 17.90 3.67 3.71
N LEU A 214 18.36 3.27 2.53
CA LEU A 214 18.99 1.98 2.31
C LEU A 214 20.33 1.87 3.06
N ILE A 215 21.19 2.88 2.97
CA ILE A 215 22.48 2.90 3.68
C ILE A 215 22.24 2.74 5.19
N GLN A 216 21.31 3.47 5.77
CA GLN A 216 20.98 3.36 7.18
C GLN A 216 20.45 1.96 7.55
N ALA A 217 19.65 1.35 6.69
CA ALA A 217 19.19 -0.03 6.88
C ALA A 217 20.35 -1.02 6.88
N LEU A 218 21.27 -0.89 5.91
CA LEU A 218 22.45 -1.76 5.76
C LEU A 218 23.40 -1.63 6.95
N VAL A 219 23.63 -0.42 7.43
CA VAL A 219 24.47 -0.18 8.63
C VAL A 219 23.85 -0.83 9.87
N LYS A 220 22.53 -0.68 10.06
CA LYS A 220 21.83 -1.16 11.26
C LYS A 220 21.64 -2.69 11.28
N ARG A 221 21.42 -3.32 10.12
CA ARG A 221 20.94 -4.70 10.03
C ARG A 221 21.75 -5.60 9.09
N GLY A 222 22.87 -5.09 8.56
CA GLY A 222 23.73 -5.82 7.63
C GLY A 222 23.17 -5.91 6.21
N LEU A 223 23.82 -6.73 5.38
CA LEU A 223 23.52 -6.84 3.96
C LEU A 223 22.49 -7.93 3.69
N PRO A 224 21.35 -7.64 3.04
CA PRO A 224 20.45 -8.67 2.55
C PRO A 224 21.09 -9.41 1.36
N ARG A 225 20.62 -10.62 1.09
CA ARG A 225 21.00 -11.35 -0.14
C ARG A 225 20.26 -10.80 -1.35
N ARG A 226 18.99 -10.41 -1.16
CA ARG A 226 18.11 -9.91 -2.23
C ARG A 226 17.35 -8.68 -1.74
N LEU A 227 17.19 -7.70 -2.63
CA LEU A 227 16.39 -6.51 -2.41
C LEU A 227 15.30 -6.45 -3.49
N TYR A 228 14.04 -6.50 -3.09
CA TYR A 228 12.88 -6.49 -3.97
C TYR A 228 12.23 -5.11 -3.98
N VAL A 229 12.20 -4.49 -5.14
CA VAL A 229 11.72 -3.12 -5.37
C VAL A 229 10.72 -3.07 -6.52
N ASP A 230 10.01 -1.97 -6.68
CA ASP A 230 9.16 -1.77 -7.85
C ASP A 230 9.96 -1.33 -9.08
N ASN A 231 9.24 -1.10 -10.19
CA ASN A 231 9.81 -0.67 -11.45
C ASN A 231 9.90 0.87 -11.59
N SER A 232 9.75 1.64 -10.51
CA SER A 232 9.85 3.10 -10.59
C SER A 232 11.25 3.56 -11.00
N SER A 233 11.34 4.78 -11.50
CA SER A 233 12.61 5.37 -11.96
C SER A 233 13.65 5.47 -10.84
N VAL A 234 13.19 5.63 -9.60
CA VAL A 234 14.05 5.70 -8.40
C VAL A 234 14.90 4.44 -8.26
N PHE A 235 14.32 3.26 -8.54
CA PHE A 235 15.01 1.98 -8.35
C PHE A 235 15.74 1.48 -9.61
N ARG A 236 15.43 2.04 -10.80
CA ARG A 236 16.05 1.59 -12.06
C ARG A 236 17.39 2.23 -12.39
N CYS A 237 17.91 3.11 -11.54
CA CYS A 237 19.14 3.81 -11.81
C CYS A 237 20.38 2.90 -11.79
N HIS A 238 21.37 3.24 -12.62
CA HIS A 238 22.64 2.50 -12.71
C HIS A 238 23.42 2.50 -11.41
N THR A 239 23.41 3.60 -10.68
CA THR A 239 24.13 3.74 -9.39
C THR A 239 23.67 2.71 -8.38
N LEU A 240 22.34 2.52 -8.22
CA LEU A 240 21.81 1.52 -7.32
C LEU A 240 22.16 0.10 -7.74
N LYS A 241 22.02 -0.22 -9.04
CA LYS A 241 22.39 -1.53 -9.59
C LYS A 241 23.85 -1.87 -9.34
N TYR A 242 24.73 -0.90 -9.60
CA TYR A 242 26.16 -1.04 -9.39
C TYR A 242 26.52 -1.22 -7.92
N ALA A 243 25.94 -0.42 -7.03
CA ALA A 243 26.14 -0.55 -5.58
C ALA A 243 25.67 -1.91 -5.07
N CYS A 244 24.47 -2.35 -5.44
CA CYS A 244 23.93 -3.67 -5.04
C CYS A 244 24.83 -4.81 -5.55
N ALA A 245 25.26 -4.77 -6.81
CA ALA A 245 26.11 -5.80 -7.38
C ALA A 245 27.46 -5.92 -6.63
N ARG A 246 28.11 -4.79 -6.34
CA ARG A 246 29.37 -4.76 -5.57
C ARG A 246 29.21 -5.25 -4.12
N LEU A 247 28.05 -5.01 -3.52
CA LEU A 247 27.72 -5.49 -2.17
C LEU A 247 27.23 -6.95 -2.15
N GLY A 248 27.15 -7.59 -3.32
CA GLY A 248 26.60 -8.94 -3.45
C GLY A 248 25.13 -9.02 -3.06
N ILE A 249 24.36 -7.98 -3.39
CA ILE A 249 22.91 -7.89 -3.20
C ILE A 249 22.24 -8.05 -4.56
N VAL A 250 21.39 -9.08 -4.72
CA VAL A 250 20.63 -9.28 -5.96
C VAL A 250 19.42 -8.35 -5.95
N LEU A 251 19.38 -7.41 -6.88
CA LEU A 251 18.27 -6.48 -7.04
C LEU A 251 17.16 -7.11 -7.89
N LEU A 252 16.00 -7.31 -7.30
CA LEU A 252 14.82 -7.90 -7.93
C LEU A 252 13.76 -6.84 -8.17
N TYR A 253 13.10 -6.89 -9.33
CA TYR A 253 12.02 -5.98 -9.68
C TYR A 253 10.69 -6.70 -9.74
N THR A 254 9.62 -6.02 -9.34
CA THR A 254 8.25 -6.53 -9.53
C THR A 254 7.99 -6.76 -11.02
N ALA A 255 7.45 -7.94 -11.36
CA ALA A 255 6.94 -8.12 -12.71
C ALA A 255 5.76 -7.16 -12.95
N PRO A 256 5.63 -6.58 -14.17
CA PRO A 256 4.49 -5.74 -14.49
C PRO A 256 3.18 -6.46 -14.19
N TYR A 257 2.24 -5.76 -13.55
CA TYR A 257 0.91 -6.25 -13.18
C TYR A 257 0.84 -7.43 -12.17
N THR A 258 1.94 -7.75 -11.48
CA THR A 258 1.97 -8.76 -10.41
C THR A 258 2.33 -8.13 -9.07
N PRO A 259 1.38 -7.49 -8.36
CA PRO A 259 1.63 -6.80 -7.07
C PRO A 259 1.96 -7.76 -5.92
N GLU A 260 1.81 -9.06 -6.13
CA GLU A 260 1.82 -10.09 -5.07
C GLU A 260 3.15 -10.23 -4.35
N GLY A 261 4.26 -9.92 -5.01
CA GLY A 261 5.59 -10.00 -4.43
C GLY A 261 5.84 -9.01 -3.29
N LYS A 262 5.11 -7.90 -3.20
CA LYS A 262 5.29 -6.81 -2.22
C LYS A 262 4.24 -6.79 -1.10
N GLY A 263 3.37 -7.79 -1.02
CA GLY A 263 2.25 -7.82 -0.08
C GLY A 263 2.62 -7.66 1.40
N LYS A 264 3.88 -7.93 1.79
CA LYS A 264 4.34 -7.78 3.18
C LYS A 264 4.60 -6.32 3.54
N ILE A 265 5.30 -5.57 2.67
CA ILE A 265 5.53 -4.13 2.89
C ILE A 265 4.22 -3.34 2.75
N GLU A 266 3.34 -3.69 1.81
CA GLU A 266 2.02 -3.08 1.66
C GLU A 266 1.16 -3.30 2.92
N ARG A 267 1.21 -4.50 3.48
CA ARG A 267 0.51 -4.81 4.74
C ARG A 267 1.05 -4.01 5.90
N TRP A 268 2.37 -3.81 5.97
CA TRP A 268 3.00 -2.97 6.98
C TRP A 268 2.58 -1.51 6.81
N PHE A 269 2.55 -0.97 5.60
CA PHE A 269 2.05 0.37 5.34
C PHE A 269 0.58 0.54 5.76
N LYS A 270 -0.25 -0.49 5.54
CA LYS A 270 -1.62 -0.48 6.08
C LYS A 270 -1.63 -0.40 7.60
N THR A 271 -0.78 -1.17 8.27
CA THR A 271 -0.65 -1.12 9.74
C THR A 271 -0.20 0.26 10.22
N LEU A 272 0.79 0.86 9.56
CA LEU A 272 1.27 2.19 9.85
C LEU A 272 0.17 3.26 9.69
N ARG A 273 -0.60 3.21 8.60
CA ARG A 273 -1.74 4.11 8.37
C ARG A 273 -2.82 3.98 9.44
N MET A 274 -3.04 2.80 9.97
CA MET A 274 -4.11 2.55 10.95
C MET A 274 -3.68 2.77 12.39
N GLN A 275 -2.39 2.56 12.73
CA GLN A 275 -1.92 2.51 14.11
C GLN A 275 -0.91 3.59 14.48
N PHE A 276 -0.23 4.20 13.51
CA PHE A 276 0.77 5.23 13.74
C PHE A 276 0.31 6.62 13.29
N LEU A 277 -0.07 6.76 12.00
CA LEU A 277 -0.41 8.09 11.47
C LEU A 277 -1.57 8.79 12.20
N PRO A 278 -2.64 8.11 12.66
CA PRO A 278 -3.73 8.77 13.38
C PRO A 278 -3.34 9.29 14.77
N LEU A 279 -2.23 8.81 15.32
CA LEU A 279 -1.75 9.23 16.66
C LEU A 279 -0.77 10.40 16.61
N LEU A 280 -0.40 10.85 15.40
CA LEU A 280 0.54 11.95 15.25
C LEU A 280 -0.11 13.29 15.61
N PRO A 281 0.58 14.17 16.35
CA PRO A 281 0.17 15.56 16.52
C PRO A 281 0.04 16.29 15.18
N ALA A 282 -0.80 17.31 15.15
CA ALA A 282 -0.87 18.22 14.01
C ALA A 282 0.44 19.02 13.86
N SER A 283 0.86 19.29 12.63
CA SER A 283 1.97 20.21 12.30
C SER A 283 3.35 19.81 12.83
N LEU A 284 3.72 18.53 12.70
CA LEU A 284 5.09 18.08 13.01
C LEU A 284 6.08 18.52 11.94
N SER A 285 7.31 18.81 12.38
CA SER A 285 8.47 18.93 11.49
C SER A 285 8.97 17.56 11.03
N LEU A 286 9.78 17.53 9.94
CA LEU A 286 10.34 16.29 9.43
C LEU A 286 11.19 15.51 10.47
N PRO A 287 12.07 16.14 11.27
CA PRO A 287 12.79 15.45 12.34
C PRO A 287 11.85 14.84 13.39
N GLN A 288 10.84 15.58 13.82
CA GLN A 288 9.89 15.11 14.84
C GLN A 288 9.09 13.89 14.38
N ILE A 289 8.56 13.91 13.16
CA ILE A 289 7.83 12.73 12.64
C ILE A 289 8.73 11.50 12.56
N ASN A 290 10.01 11.68 12.19
CA ASN A 290 10.99 10.59 12.12
C ASN A 290 11.35 10.04 13.52
N GLU A 291 11.45 10.88 14.52
CA GLU A 291 11.64 10.47 15.91
C GLU A 291 10.45 9.63 16.41
N HIS A 292 9.22 10.13 16.21
CA HIS A 292 8.00 9.36 16.54
C HIS A 292 7.94 8.02 15.80
N LEU A 293 8.31 7.98 14.51
CA LEU A 293 8.33 6.76 13.72
C LEU A 293 9.34 5.76 14.28
N ALA A 294 10.57 6.21 14.55
CA ALA A 294 11.61 5.36 15.10
C ALA A 294 11.21 4.76 16.45
N LYS A 295 10.63 5.57 17.33
CA LYS A 295 10.10 5.12 18.63
C LYS A 295 8.99 4.07 18.44
N TRP A 296 8.00 4.36 17.60
CA TRP A 296 6.89 3.44 17.32
C TRP A 296 7.37 2.10 16.74
N ILE A 297 8.34 2.11 15.82
CA ILE A 297 8.91 0.90 15.23
C ILE A 297 9.64 0.08 16.30
N ASN A 298 10.52 0.69 17.07
CA ASN A 298 11.40 -0.02 17.99
C ASN A 298 10.70 -0.49 19.26
N GLU A 299 9.81 0.33 19.83
CA GLU A 299 9.19 0.05 21.12
C GLU A 299 7.86 -0.70 20.99
N LEU A 300 7.13 -0.53 19.87
CA LEU A 300 5.83 -1.15 19.69
C LEU A 300 5.83 -2.21 18.57
N TYR A 301 6.19 -1.84 17.34
CA TYR A 301 6.04 -2.75 16.21
C TYR A 301 6.99 -3.95 16.30
N HIS A 302 8.27 -3.75 16.62
CA HIS A 302 9.26 -4.82 16.69
C HIS A 302 9.06 -5.77 17.86
N LEU A 303 8.39 -5.31 18.93
CA LEU A 303 8.16 -6.08 20.17
C LEU A 303 6.78 -6.74 20.23
N ARG A 304 5.87 -6.37 19.35
CA ARG A 304 4.53 -6.96 19.30
C ARG A 304 4.54 -8.27 18.53
N THR A 305 3.86 -9.29 19.05
CA THR A 305 3.66 -10.57 18.33
C THR A 305 2.96 -10.35 17.00
N HIS A 306 3.58 -10.78 15.91
CA HIS A 306 3.05 -10.67 14.57
C HIS A 306 2.11 -11.85 14.26
N SER A 307 0.87 -11.57 13.85
CA SER A 307 -0.18 -12.58 13.69
C SER A 307 0.15 -13.69 12.68
N SER A 308 0.97 -13.43 11.68
CA SER A 308 1.31 -14.45 10.66
C SER A 308 2.50 -15.32 11.05
N THR A 309 3.32 -14.92 12.02
CA THR A 309 4.53 -15.64 12.43
C THR A 309 4.43 -16.21 13.84
N GLY A 310 3.48 -15.72 14.65
CA GLY A 310 3.34 -16.11 16.04
C GLY A 310 4.48 -15.63 16.98
N GLN A 311 5.43 -14.87 16.45
CA GLN A 311 6.61 -14.36 17.15
C GLN A 311 6.71 -12.85 17.00
N THR A 312 7.51 -12.18 17.84
CA THR A 312 7.83 -10.78 17.62
C THR A 312 8.83 -10.65 16.47
N PRO A 313 8.74 -9.58 15.63
CA PRO A 313 9.71 -9.37 14.56
C PRO A 313 11.15 -9.36 15.03
N LEU A 314 11.43 -8.76 16.19
CA LEU A 314 12.77 -8.70 16.75
C LEU A 314 13.28 -10.09 17.18
N GLN A 315 12.50 -10.85 17.91
CA GLN A 315 12.86 -12.21 18.34
C GLN A 315 13.21 -13.09 17.12
N ARG A 316 12.31 -13.10 16.13
CA ARG A 316 12.47 -13.91 14.93
C ARG A 316 13.71 -13.51 14.11
N TYR A 317 14.03 -12.23 14.09
CA TYR A 317 15.23 -11.72 13.41
C TYR A 317 16.51 -12.16 14.16
N LEU A 318 16.52 -12.07 15.48
CA LEU A 318 17.71 -12.36 16.29
C LEU A 318 18.05 -13.85 16.37
N THR A 319 17.10 -14.75 16.14
CA THR A 319 17.33 -16.21 16.17
C THR A 319 18.48 -16.65 15.26
N HIS A 320 18.72 -15.92 14.16
CA HIS A 320 19.76 -16.25 13.17
C HIS A 320 20.79 -15.13 12.98
N ILE A 321 21.04 -14.33 14.03
CA ILE A 321 21.94 -13.18 13.97
C ILE A 321 23.36 -13.50 13.50
N VAL A 322 23.84 -14.71 13.82
CA VAL A 322 25.20 -15.19 13.45
C VAL A 322 25.38 -15.28 11.93
N LEU A 323 24.31 -15.46 11.16
CA LEU A 323 24.34 -15.61 9.72
C LEU A 323 24.33 -14.26 8.97
N MET A 324 24.25 -13.15 9.70
CA MET A 324 24.16 -11.83 9.06
C MET A 324 25.49 -11.40 8.45
N ARG A 325 25.44 -10.95 7.19
CA ARG A 325 26.58 -10.29 6.51
C ARG A 325 26.70 -8.86 7.02
N LYS A 326 27.83 -8.52 7.62
CA LYS A 326 28.09 -7.14 8.09
C LYS A 326 28.27 -6.19 6.90
N ALA A 327 27.81 -4.97 7.05
CA ALA A 327 28.10 -3.91 6.11
C ALA A 327 29.60 -3.54 6.17
N PRO A 328 30.26 -3.28 5.04
CA PRO A 328 31.66 -2.83 5.03
C PRO A 328 31.76 -1.42 5.62
N SER A 329 32.94 -1.09 6.21
CA SER A 329 33.20 0.23 6.82
C SER A 329 33.14 1.38 5.81
N ASP A 330 33.47 1.09 4.56
CA ASP A 330 33.43 2.01 3.41
C ASP A 330 32.11 1.95 2.64
N LEU A 331 31.03 1.51 3.27
CA LEU A 331 29.71 1.32 2.64
C LEU A 331 29.27 2.52 1.78
N HIS A 332 29.55 3.73 2.22
CA HIS A 332 29.17 4.94 1.48
C HIS A 332 29.84 5.01 0.09
N ASP A 333 31.03 4.49 -0.06
CA ASP A 333 31.79 4.52 -1.33
C ASP A 333 31.17 3.62 -2.41
N TYR A 334 30.35 2.63 -2.00
CA TYR A 334 29.58 1.80 -2.95
C TYR A 334 28.45 2.57 -3.62
N PHE A 335 27.98 3.65 -3.01
CA PHE A 335 26.85 4.47 -3.49
C PHE A 335 27.27 5.76 -4.17
N ARG A 336 28.53 5.86 -4.62
CA ARG A 336 29.00 7.01 -5.41
C ARG A 336 28.24 7.09 -6.74
N THR A 337 27.99 8.30 -7.19
CA THR A 337 27.39 8.56 -8.49
C THR A 337 28.40 8.33 -9.59
N LEU A 338 28.00 7.65 -10.64
CA LEU A 338 28.80 7.35 -11.81
C LEU A 338 28.35 8.24 -12.96
N VAL A 339 29.27 9.02 -13.54
CA VAL A 339 29.01 9.88 -14.70
C VAL A 339 30.14 9.72 -15.70
N ARG A 340 29.79 9.60 -16.98
CA ARG A 340 30.80 9.63 -18.06
C ARG A 340 31.01 11.05 -18.55
N ARG A 341 32.28 11.47 -18.69
CA ARG A 341 32.68 12.77 -19.23
C ARG A 341 33.87 12.61 -20.15
N LYS A 342 33.93 13.49 -21.15
CA LYS A 342 35.10 13.60 -22.03
C LYS A 342 36.12 14.56 -21.39
N VAL A 343 37.37 14.22 -21.45
CA VAL A 343 38.44 15.12 -21.06
C VAL A 343 38.79 16.04 -22.24
N ASP A 344 38.74 17.34 -22.01
CA ASP A 344 39.03 18.33 -23.04
C ASP A 344 40.52 18.44 -23.32
N LYS A 345 40.88 19.12 -24.44
CA LYS A 345 42.27 19.28 -24.88
C LYS A 345 43.16 20.02 -23.87
N ASP A 346 42.58 20.85 -23.04
CA ASP A 346 43.20 21.62 -21.98
C ASP A 346 43.26 20.89 -20.63
N ARG A 347 43.02 19.56 -20.63
CA ARG A 347 42.98 18.70 -19.45
C ARG A 347 41.80 18.99 -18.52
N THR A 348 40.78 19.68 -18.96
CA THR A 348 39.63 19.99 -18.11
C THR A 348 38.50 19.00 -18.27
N ILE A 349 37.75 18.81 -17.18
CA ILE A 349 36.49 18.06 -17.12
C ILE A 349 35.46 18.93 -16.43
N SER A 350 34.31 19.10 -17.05
CA SER A 350 33.18 19.80 -16.44
C SER A 350 32.27 18.81 -15.68
N LEU A 351 31.99 19.10 -14.40
CA LEU A 351 31.04 18.39 -13.57
C LEU A 351 30.23 19.39 -12.73
N ASP A 352 28.92 19.35 -12.83
CA ASP A 352 27.99 20.22 -12.08
C ASP A 352 28.35 21.72 -12.14
N GLY A 353 28.76 22.19 -13.33
CA GLY A 353 29.13 23.59 -13.58
C GLY A 353 30.52 24.00 -13.05
N LYS A 354 31.30 23.05 -12.49
CA LYS A 354 32.66 23.28 -12.05
C LYS A 354 33.65 22.56 -12.96
N LEU A 355 34.82 23.16 -13.11
CA LEU A 355 35.91 22.60 -13.91
C LEU A 355 36.97 21.95 -12.99
N TYR A 356 37.41 20.79 -13.40
CA TYR A 356 38.43 19.98 -12.70
C TYR A 356 39.54 19.62 -13.66
N GLU A 357 40.77 19.45 -13.13
CA GLU A 357 41.92 18.98 -13.90
C GLU A 357 42.00 17.46 -13.89
N ALA A 358 42.16 16.89 -15.08
CA ALA A 358 42.40 15.47 -15.26
C ALA A 358 43.87 15.15 -15.47
N PRO A 359 44.31 13.90 -15.23
CA PRO A 359 45.64 13.41 -15.61
C PRO A 359 45.89 13.60 -17.12
N LEU A 360 47.15 13.93 -17.46
CA LEU A 360 47.55 14.25 -18.85
C LEU A 360 47.25 13.13 -19.83
N GLY A 361 47.46 11.86 -19.43
CA GLY A 361 47.22 10.68 -20.28
C GLY A 361 45.75 10.45 -20.65
N LEU A 362 44.81 11.19 -20.06
CA LEU A 362 43.36 11.01 -20.32
C LEU A 362 42.81 12.05 -21.30
N ILE A 363 43.64 12.96 -21.84
CA ILE A 363 43.18 13.99 -22.80
C ILE A 363 42.50 13.35 -24.00
N GLY A 364 41.30 13.85 -24.35
CA GLY A 364 40.52 13.38 -25.49
C GLY A 364 39.71 12.11 -25.25
N ASN A 365 39.98 11.38 -24.16
CA ASN A 365 39.28 10.16 -23.81
C ASN A 365 37.98 10.43 -23.04
N THR A 366 37.06 9.49 -23.14
CA THR A 366 35.84 9.48 -22.31
C THR A 366 36.12 8.66 -21.05
N VAL A 367 36.06 9.31 -19.91
CA VAL A 367 36.37 8.73 -18.60
C VAL A 367 35.09 8.58 -17.77
N THR A 368 35.13 7.71 -16.79
CA THR A 368 34.10 7.53 -15.79
C THR A 368 34.48 8.23 -14.50
N LEU A 369 33.64 9.14 -14.02
CA LEU A 369 33.79 9.84 -12.76
C LEU A 369 32.92 9.16 -11.70
N LEU A 370 33.54 8.89 -10.54
CA LEU A 370 32.86 8.38 -9.35
C LEU A 370 32.97 9.43 -8.23
N TYR A 371 31.83 9.95 -7.77
CA TYR A 371 31.79 11.00 -6.75
C TYR A 371 30.51 10.94 -5.91
N HIS A 372 30.54 11.58 -4.76
CA HIS A 372 29.35 11.85 -3.97
C HIS A 372 28.81 13.25 -4.33
N PRO A 373 27.53 13.40 -4.74
CA PRO A 373 26.98 14.72 -5.06
C PRO A 373 27.08 15.71 -3.89
N GLN A 374 27.08 15.22 -2.67
CA GLN A 374 27.19 16.02 -1.44
C GLN A 374 28.65 16.35 -1.05
N ASP A 375 29.61 15.63 -1.61
CA ASP A 375 31.05 15.88 -1.40
C ASP A 375 31.79 15.88 -2.75
N PRO A 376 31.69 16.97 -3.54
CA PRO A 376 32.34 17.08 -4.83
C PRO A 376 33.89 17.29 -4.73
N SER A 377 34.44 17.28 -3.53
CA SER A 377 35.88 17.35 -3.35
C SER A 377 36.59 16.03 -3.66
N ARG A 378 35.88 14.92 -3.66
CA ARG A 378 36.42 13.57 -3.89
C ARG A 378 35.83 12.96 -5.17
N ILE A 379 36.33 13.43 -6.32
CA ILE A 379 35.92 12.90 -7.63
C ILE A 379 37.04 11.99 -8.12
N GLU A 380 36.80 10.68 -8.13
CA GLU A 380 37.76 9.70 -8.63
C GLU A 380 37.49 9.46 -10.13
N VAL A 381 38.56 9.42 -10.92
CA VAL A 381 38.50 9.22 -12.36
C VAL A 381 38.93 7.80 -12.73
N PHE A 382 38.11 7.12 -13.53
CA PHE A 382 38.37 5.78 -14.05
C PHE A 382 38.46 5.82 -15.57
N PHE A 383 39.43 5.09 -16.09
CA PHE A 383 39.58 4.80 -17.51
C PHE A 383 39.98 3.34 -17.68
N GLU A 384 39.31 2.59 -18.58
CA GLU A 384 39.48 1.15 -18.78
C GLU A 384 39.50 0.32 -17.48
N GLU A 385 38.51 0.60 -16.62
CA GLU A 385 38.30 -0.06 -15.30
C GLU A 385 39.45 0.17 -14.28
N ARG A 386 40.41 1.05 -14.57
CA ARG A 386 41.51 1.42 -13.66
C ARG A 386 41.26 2.81 -13.09
N SER A 387 41.55 2.97 -11.80
CA SER A 387 41.54 4.29 -11.17
C SER A 387 42.81 5.08 -11.61
N TRP A 388 42.58 6.31 -12.03
CA TRP A 388 43.61 7.29 -12.36
C TRP A 388 43.79 8.35 -11.27
N GLY A 389 43.19 8.10 -10.09
CA GLY A 389 43.24 8.99 -8.94
C GLY A 389 42.12 9.99 -8.88
N PHE A 390 42.28 11.03 -8.07
CA PHE A 390 41.27 12.04 -7.81
C PHE A 390 41.47 13.27 -8.66
N LEU A 391 40.36 13.86 -9.16
CA LEU A 391 40.42 15.13 -9.88
C LEU A 391 40.65 16.27 -8.90
N VAL A 392 41.39 17.26 -9.35
CA VAL A 392 41.69 18.49 -8.61
C VAL A 392 40.84 19.64 -9.18
N PRO A 393 40.22 20.48 -8.35
CA PRO A 393 39.53 21.67 -8.85
C PRO A 393 40.46 22.57 -9.66
N LEU A 394 40.00 23.02 -10.82
CA LEU A 394 40.79 23.90 -11.71
C LEU A 394 41.13 25.19 -10.97
N SER A 395 42.41 25.52 -10.93
CA SER A 395 42.92 26.83 -10.44
C SER A 395 43.72 27.53 -11.52
N LEU A 396 43.11 28.52 -12.19
CA LEU A 396 43.72 29.29 -13.25
C LEU A 396 45.03 30.00 -12.79
N THR A 397 45.05 30.44 -11.54
CA THR A 397 46.22 31.14 -10.96
C THR A 397 47.39 30.20 -10.75
N ILE A 398 47.14 28.96 -10.34
CA ILE A 398 48.20 27.95 -10.17
C ILE A 398 48.70 27.54 -11.57
N ASN A 399 47.80 27.32 -12.52
CA ASN A 399 48.11 26.86 -13.87
C ASN A 399 48.92 27.86 -14.68
N SER A 400 48.84 29.16 -14.37
CA SER A 400 49.68 30.18 -15.01
C SER A 400 51.16 30.05 -14.61
N ARG A 401 51.48 29.38 -13.48
CA ARG A 401 52.82 29.22 -12.93
C ARG A 401 53.43 27.84 -13.16
N VAL A 402 52.62 26.86 -13.59
CA VAL A 402 53.10 25.49 -13.82
C VAL A 402 53.76 25.37 -15.18
N LYS A 403 54.99 24.83 -15.23
CA LYS A 403 55.72 24.51 -16.48
C LYS A 403 54.91 23.48 -17.28
N ARG A 404 54.61 23.79 -18.55
CA ARG A 404 53.98 22.85 -19.47
C ARG A 404 54.93 21.70 -19.79
N ILE A 405 54.46 20.49 -19.65
CA ILE A 405 55.20 19.30 -20.07
C ILE A 405 54.95 19.13 -21.56
N SER A 406 56.00 19.32 -22.38
CA SER A 406 55.99 19.04 -23.81
C SER A 406 56.66 17.69 -24.05
N GLY A 407 55.92 16.70 -24.50
CA GLY A 407 56.40 15.36 -24.85
C GLY A 407 55.32 14.52 -25.50
N GLN A 408 55.71 13.63 -26.42
CA GLN A 408 54.78 12.60 -26.94
C GLN A 408 54.60 11.56 -25.85
N TYR A 409 53.40 11.52 -25.25
CA TYR A 409 53.01 10.42 -24.37
C TYR A 409 52.55 9.25 -25.24
N THR A 410 53.43 8.24 -25.35
CA THR A 410 53.20 7.05 -26.16
C THR A 410 52.42 5.97 -25.40
N GLU A 411 52.28 6.07 -24.07
CA GLU A 411 51.61 5.08 -23.24
C GLU A 411 50.67 5.71 -22.23
N LEU A 412 49.44 5.20 -22.18
CA LEU A 412 48.47 5.50 -21.12
C LEU A 412 48.83 4.71 -19.86
N ILE A 413 49.78 5.22 -19.08
CA ILE A 413 50.20 4.59 -17.83
C ILE A 413 49.53 5.34 -16.67
N PRO A 414 48.73 4.66 -15.85
CA PRO A 414 48.24 5.25 -14.63
C PRO A 414 49.40 5.61 -13.69
N PRO A 415 49.28 6.65 -12.86
CA PRO A 415 50.32 7.00 -11.92
C PRO A 415 50.64 5.81 -11.01
N SER A 416 51.94 5.52 -10.84
CA SER A 416 52.45 4.39 -10.06
C SER A 416 52.09 4.46 -8.56
N ASN A 417 51.79 5.67 -8.07
CA ASN A 417 51.18 5.90 -6.77
C ASN A 417 49.89 6.66 -6.98
N PRO A 418 48.71 6.10 -6.60
CA PRO A 418 47.49 6.87 -6.60
C PRO A 418 47.68 8.11 -5.72
N PRO A 419 47.27 9.31 -6.15
CA PRO A 419 47.37 10.51 -5.33
C PRO A 419 46.70 10.21 -3.97
N GLN A 420 47.38 10.63 -2.89
CA GLN A 420 46.81 10.46 -1.54
C GLN A 420 45.39 10.99 -1.52
N GLU A 421 44.50 10.20 -0.95
CA GLU A 421 43.10 10.64 -0.78
C GLU A 421 43.10 12.05 -0.15
N PRO A 422 42.36 13.01 -0.74
CA PRO A 422 42.23 14.30 -0.07
C PRO A 422 41.58 14.03 1.30
N PRO A 423 42.00 14.77 2.36
CA PRO A 423 41.51 14.55 3.71
C PRO A 423 39.97 14.56 3.69
N ARG A 424 39.36 13.53 4.27
CA ARG A 424 37.90 13.46 4.42
C ARG A 424 37.52 14.70 5.23
N ARG A 425 36.84 15.65 4.61
CA ARG A 425 36.10 16.65 5.38
C ARG A 425 35.04 15.87 6.13
N GLY A 426 35.28 15.66 7.44
CA GLY A 426 34.36 14.97 8.30
C GLY A 426 32.95 15.54 8.07
N GLY A 427 32.11 14.76 7.50
CA GLY A 427 30.73 15.13 7.33
C GLY A 427 30.14 15.25 8.73
N GLN A 428 29.82 16.45 9.17
CA GLN A 428 29.19 16.74 10.47
C GLN A 428 27.85 16.03 10.69
N LEU A 429 27.45 15.15 9.79
CA LEU A 429 26.19 14.38 9.87
C LEU A 429 26.30 13.09 10.69
N PHE A 430 27.52 12.61 11.06
CA PHE A 430 27.68 11.32 11.72
C PHE A 430 28.51 11.32 12.99
N ASP A 431 29.15 12.44 13.39
CA ASP A 431 29.95 12.57 14.63
C ASP A 431 29.15 12.98 15.88
N ARG A 432 27.84 12.77 15.89
CA ARG A 432 27.05 12.93 17.11
C ARG A 432 26.69 11.60 17.74
N ARG A 433 27.66 10.76 18.04
CA ARG A 433 27.50 9.69 19.04
C ARG A 433 28.86 9.21 19.50
N GLU A 434 29.48 10.01 20.37
CA GLU A 434 30.32 9.55 21.45
C GLU A 434 30.58 10.75 22.33
N ASN A 435 29.70 10.98 23.30
CA ASN A 435 30.00 11.57 24.59
C ASN A 435 28.68 11.62 25.40
N THR A 436 28.69 10.80 26.36
CA THR A 436 27.95 10.50 27.59
C THR A 436 27.20 9.19 27.58
#